data_e9036248479d81bbaaaa959c94aced4b
#
_entry.id   e9036248479d81bbaaaa959c94aced4b
#
_cell.length_a   1.000
_cell.length_b   1.000
_cell.length_c   1.000
_cell.angle_alpha   90.00
_cell.angle_beta   90.00
_cell.angle_gamma   90.00
#
_symmetry.space_group_name_H-M   'P 1'
#
loop_
_entity.id
_entity.type
_entity.pdbx_description
1 polymer ?
#
loop_
_entity_poly.entity_id
_entity_poly.type
_entity_poly.pdbx_seq_one_letter_code
_entity_poly.pdbx_strand_id
1 'polypeptide(L)'
;NLIVVSILPLGSEKTSFTGHQYALEIDHIYESRQQYFTNILGPEDVALCESVQRGLKSRSYDQGRFIVDSDLSGITEHLVHHFHRLVLNALELKG
;
A
#
# COMPACT_ATOMS: atom_id res chain seq x y z
N ASN A 1 -19.10 5.72 5.02
CA ASN A 1 -18.23 6.14 3.91
C ASN A 1 -17.68 4.90 3.20
N LEU A 2 -17.59 4.96 1.90
CA LEU A 2 -16.95 3.95 1.05
C LEU A 2 -15.76 4.58 0.33
N ILE A 3 -14.62 3.90 0.37
CA ILE A 3 -13.43 4.29 -0.40
C ILE A 3 -13.17 3.17 -1.39
N VAL A 4 -13.07 3.52 -2.65
CA VAL A 4 -12.70 2.61 -3.74
C VAL A 4 -11.36 3.04 -4.29
N VAL A 5 -10.39 2.14 -4.24
CA VAL A 5 -9.02 2.40 -4.70
C VAL A 5 -8.73 1.54 -5.92
N SER A 6 -8.20 2.17 -6.96
CA SER A 6 -7.67 1.49 -8.15
C SER A 6 -6.17 1.67 -8.20
N ILE A 7 -5.45 0.55 -8.30
CA ILE A 7 -4.00 0.50 -8.40
C ILE A 7 -3.67 -0.21 -9.71
N LEU A 8 -3.09 0.53 -10.67
CA LEU A 8 -2.79 0.03 -12.00
C LEU A 8 -1.29 0.13 -12.29
N PRO A 9 -0.61 -0.99 -12.59
CA PRO A 9 0.78 -0.96 -12.98
C PRO A 9 0.91 -0.30 -14.36
N LEU A 10 1.79 0.70 -14.46
CA LEU A 10 2.14 1.37 -15.71
C LEU A 10 3.50 0.94 -16.25
N GLY A 11 4.23 0.13 -15.49
CA GLY A 11 5.55 -0.40 -15.79
C GLY A 11 6.15 -1.06 -14.57
N SER A 12 7.37 -1.56 -14.68
CA SER A 12 8.07 -2.25 -13.59
C SER A 12 8.32 -1.38 -12.35
N GLU A 13 8.33 -0.07 -12.51
CA GLU A 13 8.68 0.90 -11.46
C GLU A 13 7.66 2.02 -11.31
N LYS A 14 6.54 1.91 -12.00
CA LYS A 14 5.54 2.97 -12.02
C LYS A 14 4.14 2.41 -11.90
N THR A 15 3.38 2.98 -10.98
CA THR A 15 2.01 2.59 -10.68
C THR A 15 1.12 3.83 -10.67
N SER A 16 -0.08 3.72 -11.24
CA SER A 16 -1.14 4.71 -11.06
C SER A 16 -1.98 4.32 -9.85
N PHE A 17 -2.25 5.29 -9.01
CA PHE A 17 -3.14 5.17 -7.86
C PHE A 17 -4.28 6.17 -8.00
N THR A 18 -5.51 5.69 -7.93
CA THR A 18 -6.71 6.54 -7.98
C THR A 18 -7.66 6.13 -6.87
N GLY A 19 -8.03 7.08 -6.02
CA GLY A 19 -9.00 6.89 -4.94
C GLY A 19 -10.30 7.64 -5.23
N HIS A 20 -11.43 6.95 -5.05
CA HIS A 20 -12.76 7.53 -5.07
C HIS A 20 -13.39 7.38 -3.69
N GLN A 21 -13.91 8.45 -3.15
CA GLN A 21 -14.60 8.43 -1.88
C GLN A 21 -16.07 8.77 -2.06
N TYR A 22 -16.91 8.00 -1.39
CA TYR A 22 -18.35 8.16 -1.40
C TYR A 22 -18.85 8.34 0.03
N ALA A 23 -19.60 9.40 0.26
CA ALA A 23 -20.23 9.69 1.54
C ALA A 23 -21.73 9.94 1.33
N LEU A 24 -22.54 9.55 2.32
CA LEU A 24 -23.97 9.86 2.32
C LEU A 24 -24.21 11.34 2.61
N GLU A 25 -23.37 11.93 3.46
CA GLU A 25 -23.41 13.34 3.81
C GLU A 25 -22.00 13.91 3.70
N ILE A 26 -21.92 15.12 3.17
CA ILE A 26 -20.68 15.91 3.08
C ILE A 26 -20.80 17.02 4.10
N ASP A 27 -20.16 16.84 5.23
CA ASP A 27 -20.05 17.83 6.30
C ASP A 27 -18.62 18.39 6.38
N HIS A 28 -18.41 19.39 7.24
CA HIS A 28 -17.11 20.02 7.44
C HIS A 28 -16.03 19.04 7.95
N ILE A 29 -16.43 17.97 8.65
CA ILE A 29 -15.52 16.92 9.12
C ILE A 29 -15.03 16.09 7.93
N TYR A 30 -15.94 15.74 7.02
CA TYR A 30 -15.60 15.05 5.78
C TYR A 30 -14.65 15.91 4.93
N GLU A 31 -14.97 17.19 4.72
CA GLU A 31 -14.13 18.11 3.96
C GLU A 31 -12.73 18.27 4.57
N SER A 32 -12.64 18.44 5.88
CA SER A 32 -11.35 18.55 6.58
C SER A 32 -10.49 17.29 6.43
N ARG A 33 -11.10 16.11 6.51
CA ARG A 33 -10.42 14.84 6.28
C ARG A 33 -9.93 14.71 4.84
N GLN A 34 -10.75 15.10 3.88
CA GLN A 34 -10.37 15.10 2.47
C GLN A 34 -9.17 16.00 2.20
N GLN A 35 -9.18 17.21 2.75
CA GLN A 35 -8.06 18.15 2.63
C GLN A 35 -6.78 17.57 3.26
N TYR A 36 -6.89 16.93 4.42
CA TYR A 36 -5.76 16.28 5.06
C TYR A 36 -5.18 15.15 4.20
N PHE A 37 -6.03 14.26 3.68
CA PHE A 37 -5.59 13.18 2.79
C PHE A 37 -4.95 13.70 1.50
N THR A 38 -5.54 14.72 0.88
CA THR A 38 -5.07 15.24 -0.39
C THR A 38 -3.78 16.05 -0.26
N ASN A 39 -3.67 16.86 0.79
CA ASN A 39 -2.61 17.87 0.88
C ASN A 39 -1.44 17.45 1.78
N ILE A 40 -1.64 16.48 2.66
CA ILE A 40 -0.64 16.08 3.65
C ILE A 40 -0.31 14.60 3.50
N LEU A 41 -1.23 13.72 3.81
CA LEU A 41 -0.96 12.27 3.89
C LEU A 41 -0.61 11.67 2.52
N GLY A 42 -1.38 11.98 1.48
CA GLY A 42 -1.13 11.44 0.14
C GLY A 42 0.25 11.83 -0.42
N PRO A 43 0.64 13.11 -0.41
CA PRO A 43 1.98 13.52 -0.83
C PRO A 43 3.11 12.90 0.01
N GLU A 44 2.93 12.75 1.33
CA GLU A 44 3.89 12.08 2.21
C GLU A 44 4.07 10.61 1.82
N ASP A 45 2.99 9.87 1.64
CA ASP A 45 3.03 8.46 1.25
C ASP A 45 3.67 8.27 -0.14
N VAL A 46 3.34 9.13 -1.11
CA VAL A 46 3.96 9.09 -2.44
C VAL A 46 5.46 9.32 -2.35
N ALA A 47 5.90 10.34 -1.62
CA ALA A 47 7.33 10.63 -1.45
C ALA A 47 8.09 9.48 -0.78
N LEU A 48 7.46 8.83 0.22
CA LEU A 48 8.00 7.65 0.88
C LEU A 48 8.14 6.49 -0.10
N CYS A 49 7.09 6.15 -0.84
CA CYS A 49 7.10 5.07 -1.83
C CYS A 49 8.15 5.29 -2.93
N GLU A 50 8.28 6.52 -3.43
CA GLU A 50 9.31 6.86 -4.41
C GLU A 50 10.73 6.72 -3.84
N SER A 51 10.92 7.09 -2.58
CA SER A 51 12.19 6.91 -1.89
C SER A 51 12.54 5.43 -1.72
N VAL A 52 11.58 4.62 -1.30
CA VAL A 52 11.72 3.16 -1.19
C VAL A 52 12.06 2.56 -2.55
N GLN A 53 11.36 2.96 -3.63
CA GLN A 53 11.64 2.47 -4.98
C GLN A 53 13.07 2.75 -5.43
N ARG A 54 13.63 3.92 -5.06
CA ARG A 54 15.06 4.23 -5.29
C ARG A 54 15.97 3.32 -4.48
N GLY A 55 15.61 3.07 -3.20
CA GLY A 55 16.37 2.21 -2.30
C GLY A 55 16.44 0.75 -2.76
N LEU A 56 15.37 0.23 -3.37
CA LEU A 56 15.31 -1.12 -3.91
C LEU A 56 16.33 -1.39 -5.03
N LYS A 57 16.85 -0.34 -5.68
CA LYS A 57 17.94 -0.42 -6.67
C LYS A 57 19.32 -0.47 -6.07
N SER A 58 19.44 -0.34 -4.76
CA SER A 58 20.74 -0.41 -4.07
C SER A 58 21.34 -1.81 -4.19
N ARG A 59 22.64 -1.88 -4.41
CA ARG A 59 23.41 -3.15 -4.41
C ARG A 59 23.38 -3.86 -3.05
N SER A 60 23.08 -3.13 -1.99
CA SER A 60 22.98 -3.66 -0.64
C SER A 60 21.58 -4.18 -0.30
N TYR A 61 20.59 -3.94 -1.17
CA TYR A 61 19.24 -4.50 -0.99
C TYR A 61 19.21 -5.91 -1.54
N ASP A 62 18.86 -6.84 -0.68
CA ASP A 62 18.73 -8.26 -0.99
C ASP A 62 17.26 -8.68 -0.88
N GLN A 63 16.67 -8.46 0.28
CA GLN A 63 15.27 -8.84 0.54
C GLN A 63 14.66 -8.02 1.69
N GLY A 64 13.34 -7.82 1.64
CA GLY A 64 12.55 -7.37 2.79
C GLY A 64 12.28 -8.53 3.74
N ARG A 65 12.08 -8.22 5.02
CA ARG A 65 11.67 -9.20 6.04
C ARG A 65 10.38 -8.72 6.68
N PHE A 66 9.44 -9.64 6.84
CA PHE A 66 8.22 -9.38 7.57
C PHE A 66 8.39 -9.76 9.05
N ILE A 67 7.84 -8.93 9.92
CA ILE A 67 7.73 -9.25 11.34
C ILE A 67 6.45 -10.05 11.52
N VAL A 68 6.62 -11.35 11.80
CA VAL A 68 5.49 -12.26 12.06
C VAL A 68 5.69 -12.87 13.43
N ASP A 69 4.85 -12.52 14.37
CA ASP A 69 4.87 -13.11 15.70
C ASP A 69 3.81 -14.20 15.86
N SER A 70 4.04 -15.12 16.80
CA SER A 70 3.14 -16.22 17.09
C SER A 70 1.83 -15.79 17.75
N ASP A 71 1.84 -14.63 18.41
CA ASP A 71 0.72 -14.14 19.20
C ASP A 71 -0.22 -13.26 18.37
N LEU A 72 0.13 -13.03 17.08
CA LEU A 72 -0.62 -12.20 16.14
C LEU A 72 -0.95 -10.83 16.72
N SER A 73 0.03 -10.21 17.36
CA SER A 73 -0.12 -8.87 17.94
C SER A 73 -0.49 -7.82 16.89
N GLY A 74 -0.96 -6.67 17.31
CA GLY A 74 -1.35 -5.59 16.38
C GLY A 74 -0.19 -4.99 15.57
N ILE A 75 1.05 -5.35 15.87
CA ILE A 75 2.26 -4.92 15.16
C ILE A 75 2.84 -6.02 14.24
N THR A 76 2.16 -7.16 14.12
CA THR A 76 2.59 -8.26 13.26
C THR A 76 2.15 -8.07 11.82
N GLU A 77 3.00 -8.42 10.85
CA GLU A 77 2.74 -8.34 9.42
C GLU A 77 2.22 -9.68 8.83
N HIS A 78 1.59 -10.51 9.64
CA HIS A 78 1.14 -11.85 9.23
C HIS A 78 0.18 -11.83 8.05
N LEU A 79 -0.67 -10.81 7.89
CA LEU A 79 -1.61 -10.71 6.77
C LEU A 79 -0.87 -10.43 5.46
N VAL A 80 0.14 -9.56 5.47
CA VAL A 80 1.00 -9.29 4.30
C VAL A 80 1.76 -10.55 3.91
N HIS A 81 2.36 -11.23 4.89
CA HIS A 81 3.06 -12.51 4.68
C HIS A 81 2.12 -13.58 4.11
N HIS A 82 0.89 -13.68 4.63
CA HIS A 82 -0.12 -14.60 4.11
C HIS A 82 -0.46 -14.31 2.64
N PHE A 83 -0.68 -13.04 2.29
CA PHE A 83 -0.97 -12.64 0.92
C PHE A 83 0.17 -12.98 -0.03
N HIS A 84 1.42 -12.69 0.34
CA HIS A 84 2.59 -13.07 -0.46
C HIS A 84 2.66 -14.57 -0.71
N ARG A 85 2.34 -15.39 0.29
CA ARG A 85 2.30 -16.85 0.14
C ARG A 85 1.22 -17.29 -0.86
N LEU A 86 0.04 -16.66 -0.84
CA LEU A 86 -1.02 -16.95 -1.83
C LEU A 86 -0.55 -16.65 -3.26
N VAL A 87 0.14 -15.52 -3.46
CA VAL A 87 0.69 -15.15 -4.78
C VAL A 87 1.75 -16.15 -5.23
N LEU A 88 2.69 -16.52 -4.37
CA LEU A 88 3.73 -17.51 -4.68
C LEU A 88 3.11 -18.85 -5.08
N ASN A 89 2.17 -19.36 -4.28
CA ASN A 89 1.48 -20.61 -4.59
C ASN A 89 0.76 -20.55 -5.96
N ALA A 90 0.14 -19.41 -6.27
CA ALA A 90 -0.53 -19.24 -7.57
C ALA A 90 0.44 -19.19 -8.75
N LEU A 91 1.65 -18.68 -8.54
CA LEU A 91 2.72 -18.68 -9.55
C LEU A 91 3.33 -20.06 -9.74
N GLU A 92 3.56 -20.81 -8.67
CA GLU A 92 4.08 -22.19 -8.72
C GLU A 92 3.12 -23.18 -9.40
N LEU A 93 1.81 -22.99 -9.21
CA LEU A 93 0.78 -23.83 -9.84
C LEU A 93 0.65 -23.59 -11.36
N LYS A 94 1.27 -22.53 -11.90
CA LYS A 94 1.28 -22.22 -13.35
C LYS A 94 2.55 -22.66 -14.09
N GLY A 95 3.51 -23.18 -13.37
CA GLY A 95 4.71 -23.82 -13.92
C GLY A 95 4.52 -25.31 -14.01
#